data_6f31a0506e34ec2ac9c2da20914826c3
#
_entry.id   6f31a0506e34ec2ac9c2da20914826c3
#
_cell.length_a   1.000
_cell.length_b   1.000
_cell.length_c   1.000
_cell.angle_alpha   90.00
_cell.angle_beta   90.00
_cell.angle_gamma   90.00
#
_symmetry.space_group_name_H-M   'P 1'
#
loop_
_entity.id
_entity.type
_entity.pdbx_description
1 polymer ?
#
loop_
_entity_poly.entity_id
_entity_poly.type
_entity_poly.pdbx_seq_one_letter_code
_entity_poly.pdbx_strand_id
1 'polypeptide(L)'
;MPGAGSLAAMPRRQTPDFPAPALIETTDDLAALCERLAGETFVTVDTEFMRERTYWPELCVVQLAGTSEVAVVDAEAPGIDLAPLGRLLADQRVCKVFHAARQDIEIFVLRFGDVPRPLFDTQVAAMVAGFGDQVGYDSLVSALTGGHIDKAHRFSDWAARPLSAAQITYAAADVTYLRRVYEKLCERLEKDGRLEWVGEEMALLSDPATYRPDAENAWERLRPRSTNRRYLGLVRAVAAWREREAQRVNIPRQRLLRDETLLEIAATAPETADQLMRARGVTRGFAEGKTGQSLLAAIAAAKEEPEESLPDPGRRDVAKPSPGLVALLKVLLAAKCEQHHVAARLVASSEDIDRLAAEDEPDVPALHGWRRDVFGADAQALKAGLVSLGVSGRRVRLIPVTG
;
A
#
# COMPACT_ATOMS: atom_id res chain seq x y z
N MET A 1 -20.92 57.67 -13.79
CA MET A 1 -19.65 57.02 -14.21
C MET A 1 -19.31 55.95 -13.17
N PRO A 2 -19.53 54.64 -13.38
CA PRO A 2 -19.04 53.61 -12.47
C PRO A 2 -17.64 53.20 -12.90
N GLY A 3 -16.76 53.11 -11.89
CA GLY A 3 -15.36 52.77 -12.04
C GLY A 3 -15.10 51.35 -12.51
N ALA A 4 -14.13 51.23 -13.39
CA ALA A 4 -13.60 49.99 -13.92
C ALA A 4 -12.98 49.13 -12.78
N GLY A 5 -13.63 48.02 -12.44
CA GLY A 5 -13.07 47.01 -11.55
C GLY A 5 -11.84 46.34 -12.21
N SER A 6 -10.70 46.47 -11.56
CA SER A 6 -9.46 45.77 -11.90
C SER A 6 -9.70 44.25 -11.81
N LEU A 7 -9.68 43.58 -12.95
CA LEU A 7 -9.54 42.13 -13.02
C LEU A 7 -8.16 41.78 -12.48
N ALA A 8 -8.13 41.33 -11.21
CA ALA A 8 -6.94 40.73 -10.63
C ALA A 8 -6.51 39.54 -11.52
N ALA A 9 -5.31 39.63 -12.07
CA ALA A 9 -4.71 38.58 -12.86
C ALA A 9 -4.65 37.30 -12.01
N MET A 10 -5.33 36.24 -12.46
CA MET A 10 -5.16 34.92 -11.87
C MET A 10 -3.67 34.54 -11.92
N PRO A 11 -3.12 33.95 -10.85
CA PRO A 11 -1.74 33.51 -10.85
C PRO A 11 -1.53 32.53 -12.01
N ARG A 12 -0.52 32.83 -12.84
CA ARG A 12 -0.10 31.94 -13.94
C ARG A 12 0.14 30.55 -13.34
N ARG A 13 -0.56 29.54 -13.89
CA ARG A 13 -0.30 28.12 -13.62
C ARG A 13 1.20 27.87 -13.84
N GLN A 14 1.93 27.57 -12.78
CA GLN A 14 3.32 27.15 -12.91
C GLN A 14 3.31 25.65 -13.27
N THR A 15 3.21 25.34 -14.54
CA THR A 15 3.60 24.01 -15.05
C THR A 15 5.11 23.85 -14.86
N PRO A 16 5.59 22.67 -14.48
CA PRO A 16 7.01 22.38 -14.48
C PRO A 16 7.59 22.68 -15.86
N ASP A 17 8.76 23.30 -15.89
CA ASP A 17 9.45 23.66 -17.15
C ASP A 17 10.18 22.42 -17.69
N PHE A 18 9.38 21.41 -18.12
CA PHE A 18 9.88 20.20 -18.75
C PHE A 18 9.61 20.24 -20.26
N PRO A 19 10.49 19.66 -21.08
CA PRO A 19 10.21 19.46 -22.50
C PRO A 19 8.96 18.58 -22.69
N ALA A 20 8.43 18.55 -23.91
CA ALA A 20 7.35 17.63 -24.25
C ALA A 20 7.78 16.17 -23.93
N PRO A 21 6.90 15.37 -23.31
CA PRO A 21 7.23 14.01 -22.94
C PRO A 21 7.57 13.16 -24.19
N ALA A 22 8.66 12.38 -24.10
CA ALA A 22 9.00 11.41 -25.11
C ALA A 22 8.14 10.14 -24.93
N LEU A 23 7.49 9.68 -25.99
CA LEU A 23 6.88 8.35 -26.01
C LEU A 23 7.95 7.34 -26.43
N ILE A 24 8.14 6.30 -25.60
CA ILE A 24 9.14 5.24 -25.80
C ILE A 24 8.39 3.96 -26.14
N GLU A 25 8.64 3.42 -27.33
CA GLU A 25 7.98 2.23 -27.87
C GLU A 25 8.99 1.15 -28.33
N THR A 26 10.29 1.43 -28.20
CA THR A 26 11.34 0.47 -28.59
C THR A 26 12.31 0.16 -27.45
N THR A 27 12.91 -1.00 -27.48
CA THR A 27 13.95 -1.41 -26.51
C THR A 27 15.17 -0.51 -26.56
N ASP A 28 15.59 -0.08 -27.75
CA ASP A 28 16.78 0.74 -27.93
C ASP A 28 16.58 2.15 -27.35
N ASP A 29 15.42 2.77 -27.60
CA ASP A 29 15.08 4.07 -27.02
C ASP A 29 14.96 3.99 -25.49
N LEU A 30 14.37 2.88 -24.96
CA LEU A 30 14.33 2.62 -23.53
C LEU A 30 15.71 2.46 -22.92
N ALA A 31 16.62 1.73 -23.60
CA ALA A 31 17.98 1.53 -23.13
C ALA A 31 18.72 2.87 -23.09
N ALA A 32 18.64 3.69 -24.14
CA ALA A 32 19.25 4.99 -24.20
C ALA A 32 18.71 5.96 -23.13
N LEU A 33 17.40 5.92 -22.85
CA LEU A 33 16.76 6.67 -21.76
C LEU A 33 17.32 6.23 -20.40
N CYS A 34 17.32 4.92 -20.13
CA CYS A 34 17.80 4.36 -18.85
C CYS A 34 19.29 4.66 -18.60
N GLU A 35 20.12 4.65 -19.64
CA GLU A 35 21.55 5.03 -19.54
C GLU A 35 21.71 6.50 -19.11
N ARG A 36 20.91 7.42 -19.67
CA ARG A 36 20.95 8.83 -19.24
C ARG A 36 20.46 8.99 -17.81
N LEU A 37 19.33 8.35 -17.46
CA LEU A 37 18.75 8.40 -16.12
C LEU A 37 19.63 7.74 -15.05
N ALA A 38 20.47 6.77 -15.39
CA ALA A 38 21.46 6.19 -14.48
C ALA A 38 22.57 7.19 -14.04
N GLY A 39 22.69 8.32 -14.68
CA GLY A 39 23.54 9.45 -14.26
C GLY A 39 22.91 10.38 -13.23
N GLU A 40 21.62 10.24 -12.94
CA GLU A 40 20.89 11.06 -11.98
C GLU A 40 21.07 10.56 -10.55
N THR A 41 20.93 11.45 -9.55
CA THR A 41 20.89 11.07 -8.14
C THR A 41 19.56 10.42 -7.77
N PHE A 42 18.48 10.83 -8.44
CA PHE A 42 17.16 10.23 -8.31
C PHE A 42 16.36 10.37 -9.59
N VAL A 43 15.43 9.46 -9.78
CA VAL A 43 14.42 9.50 -10.84
C VAL A 43 13.04 9.35 -10.22
N THR A 44 12.04 10.02 -10.78
CA THR A 44 10.65 9.83 -10.40
C THR A 44 10.02 8.80 -11.31
N VAL A 45 9.22 7.93 -10.72
CA VAL A 45 8.61 6.78 -11.39
C VAL A 45 7.15 6.69 -11.00
N ASP A 46 6.30 6.37 -11.98
CA ASP A 46 4.90 6.04 -11.78
C ASP A 46 4.48 4.96 -12.76
N THR A 47 3.35 4.29 -12.56
CA THR A 47 2.84 3.29 -13.48
C THR A 47 1.34 3.42 -13.70
N GLU A 48 0.91 3.10 -14.93
CA GLU A 48 -0.48 2.85 -15.24
C GLU A 48 -0.68 1.38 -15.61
N PHE A 49 -1.69 0.75 -15.05
CA PHE A 49 -1.91 -0.68 -15.19
C PHE A 49 -3.40 -1.04 -15.13
N MET A 50 -3.74 -2.21 -15.66
CA MET A 50 -5.08 -2.78 -15.59
C MET A 50 -5.12 -3.94 -14.60
N ARG A 51 -6.16 -4.00 -13.73
CA ARG A 51 -6.33 -5.06 -12.72
C ARG A 51 -7.77 -5.54 -12.54
N GLU A 52 -8.69 -5.03 -13.33
CA GLU A 52 -10.12 -5.29 -13.13
C GLU A 52 -10.55 -6.71 -13.49
N ARG A 53 -9.84 -7.35 -14.42
CA ARG A 53 -10.20 -8.66 -15.00
C ARG A 53 -9.25 -9.77 -14.65
N THR A 54 -8.06 -9.43 -14.16
CA THR A 54 -6.94 -10.34 -13.90
C THR A 54 -6.60 -10.39 -12.40
N TYR A 55 -5.97 -11.46 -11.97
CA TYR A 55 -5.36 -11.55 -10.64
C TYR A 55 -4.11 -10.69 -10.54
N TRP A 56 -3.25 -10.81 -11.54
CA TRP A 56 -2.02 -10.04 -11.65
C TRP A 56 -2.29 -8.71 -12.35
N PRO A 57 -1.72 -7.60 -11.85
CA PRO A 57 -1.79 -6.33 -12.55
C PRO A 57 -1.07 -6.43 -13.90
N GLU A 58 -1.69 -5.90 -14.95
CA GLU A 58 -1.13 -5.83 -16.30
C GLU A 58 -0.52 -4.44 -16.48
N LEU A 59 0.80 -4.35 -16.53
CA LEU A 59 1.52 -3.10 -16.70
C LEU A 59 1.31 -2.57 -18.12
N CYS A 60 0.72 -1.39 -18.24
CA CYS A 60 0.45 -0.76 -19.54
C CYS A 60 1.45 0.37 -19.86
N VAL A 61 1.78 1.20 -18.87
CA VAL A 61 2.64 2.37 -19.08
C VAL A 61 3.56 2.55 -17.87
N VAL A 62 4.79 2.99 -18.11
CA VAL A 62 5.71 3.45 -17.06
C VAL A 62 6.15 4.87 -17.36
N GLN A 63 6.01 5.75 -16.40
CA GLN A 63 6.45 7.12 -16.48
C GLN A 63 7.78 7.30 -15.76
N LEU A 64 8.71 8.00 -16.38
CA LEU A 64 10.04 8.30 -15.86
C LEU A 64 10.38 9.77 -16.05
N ALA A 65 10.92 10.43 -15.02
CA ALA A 65 11.50 11.75 -15.19
C ALA A 65 12.86 11.89 -14.49
N GLY A 66 13.81 12.42 -15.24
CA GLY A 66 15.10 12.91 -14.78
C GLY A 66 15.07 14.43 -14.56
N THR A 67 16.24 15.06 -14.45
CA THR A 67 16.36 16.50 -14.21
C THR A 67 15.84 17.32 -15.40
N SER A 68 16.09 16.88 -16.62
CA SER A 68 15.82 17.63 -17.85
C SER A 68 14.98 16.89 -18.88
N GLU A 69 14.53 15.67 -18.57
CA GLU A 69 13.76 14.87 -19.49
C GLU A 69 12.62 14.13 -18.77
N VAL A 70 11.54 13.90 -19.51
CA VAL A 70 10.39 13.11 -19.09
C VAL A 70 9.99 12.18 -20.22
N ALA A 71 9.70 10.94 -19.88
CA ALA A 71 9.32 9.90 -20.83
C ALA A 71 8.13 9.09 -20.32
N VAL A 72 7.32 8.66 -21.28
CA VAL A 72 6.21 7.73 -21.12
C VAL A 72 6.56 6.49 -21.92
N VAL A 73 6.80 5.37 -21.23
CA VAL A 73 7.18 4.09 -21.83
C VAL A 73 5.92 3.28 -22.06
N ASP A 74 5.63 2.94 -23.30
CA ASP A 74 4.58 1.99 -23.65
C ASP A 74 5.08 0.56 -23.36
N ALA A 75 4.66 0.02 -22.21
CA ALA A 75 5.09 -1.32 -21.79
C ALA A 75 4.45 -2.46 -22.62
N GLU A 76 3.43 -2.14 -23.43
CA GLU A 76 2.74 -3.08 -24.32
C GLU A 76 3.14 -2.91 -25.79
N ALA A 77 4.10 -2.02 -26.10
CA ALA A 77 4.57 -1.80 -27.47
C ALA A 77 5.12 -3.14 -28.07
N PRO A 78 4.77 -3.46 -29.33
CA PRO A 78 5.19 -4.73 -29.92
C PRO A 78 6.69 -4.93 -29.93
N GLY A 79 7.17 -5.99 -29.24
CA GLY A 79 8.57 -6.36 -29.21
C GLY A 79 9.46 -5.58 -28.23
N ILE A 80 8.89 -4.71 -27.40
CA ILE A 80 9.64 -4.00 -26.36
C ILE A 80 10.14 -4.97 -25.29
N ASP A 81 11.42 -4.89 -24.95
CA ASP A 81 12.00 -5.55 -23.78
C ASP A 81 12.24 -4.53 -22.68
N LEU A 82 11.62 -4.74 -21.51
CA LEU A 82 11.74 -3.84 -20.35
C LEU A 82 12.99 -4.13 -19.48
N ALA A 83 13.88 -5.02 -19.90
CA ALA A 83 15.11 -5.31 -19.15
C ALA A 83 15.99 -4.08 -18.86
N PRO A 84 16.12 -3.07 -19.74
CA PRO A 84 16.82 -1.83 -19.41
C PRO A 84 16.20 -1.09 -18.22
N LEU A 85 14.88 -1.01 -18.15
CA LEU A 85 14.16 -0.44 -17.00
C LEU A 85 14.46 -1.23 -15.71
N GLY A 86 14.39 -2.57 -15.76
CA GLY A 86 14.72 -3.41 -14.61
C GLY A 86 16.13 -3.14 -14.07
N ARG A 87 17.12 -2.92 -14.94
CA ARG A 87 18.49 -2.53 -14.53
C ARG A 87 18.53 -1.16 -13.84
N LEU A 88 17.83 -0.16 -14.38
CA LEU A 88 17.72 1.16 -13.74
C LEU A 88 17.04 1.08 -12.36
N LEU A 89 15.97 0.31 -12.24
CA LEU A 89 15.27 0.12 -10.97
C LEU A 89 16.12 -0.60 -9.91
N ALA A 90 17.04 -1.47 -10.33
CA ALA A 90 17.98 -2.17 -9.44
C ALA A 90 19.25 -1.36 -9.13
N ASP A 91 19.52 -0.25 -9.82
CA ASP A 91 20.75 0.54 -9.61
C ASP A 91 20.74 1.25 -8.26
N GLN A 92 21.61 0.82 -7.35
CA GLN A 92 21.72 1.36 -5.99
C GLN A 92 22.21 2.82 -5.93
N ARG A 93 22.73 3.37 -7.01
CA ARG A 93 23.22 4.75 -7.08
C ARG A 93 22.10 5.77 -7.32
N VAL A 94 20.98 5.33 -7.86
CA VAL A 94 19.85 6.17 -8.27
C VAL A 94 18.67 5.89 -7.36
N CYS A 95 18.16 6.89 -6.64
CA CYS A 95 16.96 6.76 -5.84
C CYS A 95 15.69 6.76 -6.73
N LYS A 96 14.82 5.79 -6.57
CA LYS A 96 13.52 5.72 -7.27
C LYS A 96 12.46 6.33 -6.40
N VAL A 97 11.89 7.45 -6.85
CA VAL A 97 10.90 8.24 -6.12
C VAL A 97 9.51 7.96 -6.67
N PHE A 98 8.61 7.59 -5.77
CA PHE A 98 7.21 7.27 -6.08
C PHE A 98 6.26 8.10 -5.22
N HIS A 99 4.96 7.98 -5.51
CA HIS A 99 3.88 8.42 -4.61
C HIS A 99 2.87 7.30 -4.42
N ALA A 100 2.70 6.82 -3.17
CA ALA A 100 1.85 5.67 -2.84
C ALA A 100 2.28 4.37 -3.54
N ALA A 101 3.57 4.10 -3.55
CA ALA A 101 4.33 3.15 -4.37
C ALA A 101 3.92 1.68 -4.32
N ARG A 102 3.06 1.26 -3.38
CA ARG A 102 2.84 -0.16 -3.07
C ARG A 102 2.41 -0.99 -4.28
N GLN A 103 1.55 -0.45 -5.15
CA GLN A 103 1.07 -1.17 -6.33
C GLN A 103 2.11 -1.20 -7.45
N ASP A 104 2.86 -0.11 -7.63
CA ASP A 104 3.96 -0.03 -8.58
C ASP A 104 5.08 -1.01 -8.24
N ILE A 105 5.44 -1.08 -6.96
CA ILE A 105 6.44 -2.04 -6.47
C ILE A 105 5.95 -3.47 -6.67
N GLU A 106 4.67 -3.79 -6.38
CA GLU A 106 4.09 -5.11 -6.65
C GLU A 106 4.30 -5.49 -8.13
N ILE A 107 4.02 -4.57 -9.06
CA ILE A 107 4.21 -4.79 -10.50
C ILE A 107 5.67 -5.04 -10.84
N PHE A 108 6.59 -4.26 -10.30
CA PHE A 108 8.02 -4.41 -10.57
C PHE A 108 8.59 -5.70 -9.96
N VAL A 109 8.13 -6.09 -8.76
CA VAL A 109 8.50 -7.38 -8.18
C VAL A 109 8.01 -8.56 -9.04
N LEU A 110 6.79 -8.48 -9.56
CA LEU A 110 6.25 -9.49 -10.46
C LEU A 110 7.02 -9.55 -11.79
N ARG A 111 7.42 -8.39 -12.32
CA ARG A 111 8.07 -8.28 -13.62
C ARG A 111 9.57 -8.58 -13.58
N PHE A 112 10.27 -8.10 -12.55
CA PHE A 112 11.74 -8.14 -12.46
C PHE A 112 12.27 -8.99 -11.31
N GLY A 113 11.40 -9.47 -10.41
CA GLY A 113 11.75 -10.39 -9.32
C GLY A 113 12.22 -9.73 -8.03
N ASP A 114 12.47 -8.42 -8.00
CA ASP A 114 12.95 -7.69 -6.84
C ASP A 114 12.31 -6.28 -6.73
N VAL A 115 12.43 -5.69 -5.55
CA VAL A 115 11.97 -4.34 -5.23
C VAL A 115 12.94 -3.30 -5.78
N PRO A 116 12.48 -2.20 -6.40
CA PRO A 116 13.34 -1.07 -6.74
C PRO A 116 14.09 -0.52 -5.51
N ARG A 117 15.43 -0.38 -5.58
CA ARG A 117 16.24 0.13 -4.48
C ARG A 117 17.38 1.04 -4.98
N PRO A 118 17.73 2.10 -4.19
CA PRO A 118 16.96 2.68 -3.09
C PRO A 118 15.64 3.26 -3.57
N LEU A 119 14.61 3.27 -2.72
CA LEU A 119 13.30 3.84 -3.04
C LEU A 119 12.90 4.93 -2.03
N PHE A 120 12.02 5.83 -2.47
CA PHE A 120 11.42 6.87 -1.64
C PHE A 120 9.95 7.05 -2.01
N ASP A 121 9.05 6.88 -1.05
CA ASP A 121 7.61 7.12 -1.24
C ASP A 121 7.22 8.47 -0.63
N THR A 122 6.84 9.41 -1.50
CA THR A 122 6.47 10.77 -1.08
C THR A 122 5.17 10.82 -0.28
N GLN A 123 4.27 9.84 -0.39
CA GLN A 123 3.07 9.77 0.46
C GLN A 123 3.46 9.44 1.90
N VAL A 124 4.31 8.45 2.10
CA VAL A 124 4.82 8.06 3.42
C VAL A 124 5.67 9.19 4.02
N ALA A 125 6.55 9.78 3.23
CA ALA A 125 7.35 10.92 3.65
C ALA A 125 6.49 12.13 4.07
N ALA A 126 5.38 12.39 3.37
CA ALA A 126 4.42 13.42 3.70
C ALA A 126 3.70 13.14 5.03
N MET A 127 3.41 11.87 5.34
CA MET A 127 2.85 11.48 6.65
C MET A 127 3.83 11.78 7.79
N VAL A 128 5.13 11.53 7.59
CA VAL A 128 6.20 11.89 8.54
C VAL A 128 6.35 13.41 8.66
N ALA A 129 6.21 14.14 7.54
CA ALA A 129 6.31 15.60 7.49
C ALA A 129 5.05 16.35 7.97
N GLY A 130 3.99 15.63 8.37
CA GLY A 130 2.79 16.21 8.97
C GLY A 130 1.76 16.76 8.00
N PHE A 131 1.73 16.25 6.76
CA PHE A 131 0.68 16.60 5.78
C PHE A 131 -0.62 15.82 5.96
N GLY A 132 -0.74 15.03 7.03
CA GLY A 132 -1.91 14.21 7.31
C GLY A 132 -1.74 12.75 6.89
N ASP A 133 -2.82 11.98 7.06
CA ASP A 133 -2.83 10.55 6.78
C ASP A 133 -3.12 10.29 5.30
N GLN A 134 -2.20 9.60 4.61
CA GLN A 134 -2.32 9.19 3.20
C GLN A 134 -2.77 10.33 2.26
N VAL A 135 -2.11 11.49 2.37
CA VAL A 135 -2.41 12.63 1.51
C VAL A 135 -2.33 12.24 0.03
N GLY A 136 -3.35 12.61 -0.75
CA GLY A 136 -3.37 12.35 -2.18
C GLY A 136 -2.36 13.22 -2.94
N TYR A 137 -1.87 12.70 -4.06
CA TYR A 137 -0.84 13.33 -4.87
C TYR A 137 -1.16 14.78 -5.27
N ASP A 138 -2.37 15.02 -5.78
CA ASP A 138 -2.83 16.37 -6.18
C ASP A 138 -2.82 17.37 -5.03
N SER A 139 -3.25 16.93 -3.84
CA SER A 139 -3.25 17.76 -2.64
C SER A 139 -1.83 18.09 -2.19
N LEU A 140 -0.93 17.12 -2.26
CA LEU A 140 0.47 17.29 -1.90
C LEU A 140 1.21 18.21 -2.90
N VAL A 141 0.98 18.01 -4.21
CA VAL A 141 1.49 18.90 -5.27
C VAL A 141 1.02 20.33 -5.03
N SER A 142 -0.28 20.53 -4.81
CA SER A 142 -0.84 21.86 -4.55
C SER A 142 -0.21 22.50 -3.31
N ALA A 143 -0.08 21.76 -2.21
CA ALA A 143 0.45 22.27 -0.95
C ALA A 143 1.94 22.65 -1.03
N LEU A 144 2.75 21.87 -1.73
CA LEU A 144 4.21 22.07 -1.79
C LEU A 144 4.68 22.92 -2.97
N THR A 145 3.97 22.84 -4.10
CA THR A 145 4.44 23.48 -5.34
C THR A 145 3.52 24.60 -5.86
N GLY A 146 2.30 24.71 -5.31
CA GLY A 146 1.25 25.56 -5.87
C GLY A 146 0.72 25.09 -7.23
N GLY A 147 1.16 23.91 -7.69
CA GLY A 147 0.73 23.30 -8.94
C GLY A 147 -0.68 22.73 -8.86
N HIS A 148 -1.22 22.35 -10.02
CA HIS A 148 -2.51 21.68 -10.13
C HIS A 148 -2.39 20.51 -11.10
N ILE A 149 -2.89 19.33 -10.71
CA ILE A 149 -2.95 18.13 -11.54
C ILE A 149 -4.38 17.97 -12.06
N ASP A 150 -4.48 17.79 -13.38
CA ASP A 150 -5.74 17.44 -14.02
C ASP A 150 -5.98 15.93 -13.82
N LYS A 151 -7.12 15.55 -13.27
CA LYS A 151 -7.48 14.15 -12.99
C LYS A 151 -8.34 13.51 -14.09
N ALA A 152 -8.54 14.19 -15.22
CA ALA A 152 -9.49 13.76 -16.24
C ALA A 152 -9.18 12.37 -16.83
N HIS A 153 -7.89 11.96 -16.81
CA HIS A 153 -7.43 10.70 -17.40
C HIS A 153 -7.11 9.59 -16.39
N ARG A 154 -7.33 9.80 -15.10
CA ARG A 154 -7.05 8.81 -14.04
C ARG A 154 -7.71 7.44 -14.26
N PHE A 155 -8.89 7.41 -14.89
CA PHE A 155 -9.66 6.19 -15.15
C PHE A 155 -9.74 5.88 -16.64
N SER A 156 -8.72 6.27 -17.42
CA SER A 156 -8.63 5.92 -18.83
C SER A 156 -8.42 4.42 -19.01
N ASP A 157 -8.81 3.90 -20.15
CA ASP A 157 -8.39 2.56 -20.58
C ASP A 157 -6.93 2.64 -21.02
N TRP A 158 -6.03 2.24 -20.13
CA TRP A 158 -4.58 2.30 -20.36
C TRP A 158 -4.06 1.16 -21.25
N ALA A 159 -4.87 0.14 -21.49
CA ALA A 159 -4.57 -0.93 -22.46
C ALA A 159 -4.96 -0.54 -23.91
N ALA A 160 -5.75 0.54 -24.10
CA ALA A 160 -6.09 0.99 -25.43
C ALA A 160 -4.89 1.57 -26.19
N ARG A 161 -4.73 1.19 -27.48
CA ARG A 161 -3.66 1.71 -28.35
C ARG A 161 -4.24 2.29 -29.63
N PRO A 162 -3.61 3.37 -30.18
CA PRO A 162 -2.45 4.09 -29.64
C PRO A 162 -2.81 4.94 -28.41
N LEU A 163 -1.81 5.25 -27.55
CA LEU A 163 -1.99 6.20 -26.45
C LEU A 163 -2.32 7.58 -27.01
N SER A 164 -3.35 8.23 -26.49
CA SER A 164 -3.69 9.59 -26.90
C SER A 164 -2.69 10.63 -26.35
N ALA A 165 -2.53 11.77 -27.02
CA ALA A 165 -1.70 12.86 -26.54
C ALA A 165 -2.12 13.37 -25.14
N ALA A 166 -3.41 13.29 -24.82
CA ALA A 166 -3.93 13.66 -23.52
C ALA A 166 -3.50 12.67 -22.41
N GLN A 167 -3.52 11.36 -22.68
CA GLN A 167 -2.99 10.35 -21.76
C GLN A 167 -1.48 10.52 -21.55
N ILE A 168 -0.70 10.74 -22.60
CA ILE A 168 0.74 10.97 -22.51
C ILE A 168 1.04 12.22 -21.65
N THR A 169 0.29 13.30 -21.85
CA THR A 169 0.45 14.53 -21.05
C THR A 169 0.10 14.32 -19.59
N TYR A 170 -0.98 13.59 -19.33
CA TYR A 170 -1.41 13.23 -17.97
C TYR A 170 -0.31 12.40 -17.27
N ALA A 171 0.11 11.31 -17.88
CA ALA A 171 1.14 10.42 -17.36
C ALA A 171 2.47 11.13 -17.06
N ALA A 172 2.88 12.04 -17.95
CA ALA A 172 4.07 12.86 -17.71
C ALA A 172 3.93 13.82 -16.51
N ALA A 173 2.72 14.33 -16.26
CA ALA A 173 2.48 15.23 -15.13
C ALA A 173 2.66 14.51 -13.77
N ASP A 174 2.36 13.22 -13.69
CA ASP A 174 2.48 12.45 -12.46
C ASP A 174 3.94 12.31 -12.01
N VAL A 175 4.91 12.30 -12.91
CA VAL A 175 6.34 12.22 -12.57
C VAL A 175 7.06 13.58 -12.54
N THR A 176 6.62 14.58 -13.31
CA THR A 176 7.29 15.88 -13.35
C THR A 176 7.05 16.72 -12.09
N TYR A 177 5.82 16.78 -11.59
CA TYR A 177 5.53 17.40 -10.30
C TYR A 177 6.14 16.64 -9.13
N LEU A 178 6.26 15.30 -9.25
CA LEU A 178 6.79 14.44 -8.21
C LEU A 178 8.24 14.77 -7.86
N ARG A 179 9.05 15.21 -8.83
CA ARG A 179 10.41 15.71 -8.57
C ARG A 179 10.42 16.86 -7.58
N ARG A 180 9.60 17.87 -7.83
CA ARG A 180 9.51 19.06 -6.94
C ARG A 180 8.95 18.70 -5.57
N VAL A 181 7.98 17.79 -5.53
CA VAL A 181 7.42 17.28 -4.26
C VAL A 181 8.51 16.59 -3.44
N TYR A 182 9.30 15.72 -4.07
CA TYR A 182 10.41 15.03 -3.44
C TYR A 182 11.44 16.01 -2.86
N GLU A 183 11.93 16.95 -3.67
CA GLU A 183 12.91 17.96 -3.25
C GLU A 183 12.42 18.76 -2.04
N LYS A 184 11.16 19.24 -2.10
CA LYS A 184 10.55 20.00 -1.00
C LYS A 184 10.32 19.19 0.27
N LEU A 185 9.96 17.91 0.12
CA LEU A 185 9.83 17.01 1.27
C LEU A 185 11.18 16.73 1.91
N CYS A 186 12.22 16.47 1.12
CA CYS A 186 13.58 16.26 1.63
C CYS A 186 14.08 17.49 2.40
N GLU A 187 13.99 18.70 1.81
CA GLU A 187 14.34 19.96 2.48
C GLU A 187 13.64 20.11 3.84
N ARG A 188 12.34 19.81 3.89
CA ARG A 188 11.56 19.93 5.12
C ARG A 188 11.94 18.87 6.15
N LEU A 189 12.06 17.61 5.73
CA LEU A 189 12.41 16.49 6.62
C LEU A 189 13.83 16.62 7.19
N GLU A 190 14.76 17.12 6.38
CA GLU A 190 16.13 17.43 6.83
C GLU A 190 16.11 18.54 7.88
N LYS A 191 15.42 19.65 7.61
CA LYS A 191 15.25 20.75 8.56
C LYS A 191 14.61 20.30 9.88
N ASP A 192 13.64 19.39 9.82
CA ASP A 192 12.91 18.88 10.97
C ASP A 192 13.67 17.69 11.66
N GLY A 193 14.81 17.24 11.12
CA GLY A 193 15.61 16.12 11.64
C GLY A 193 14.91 14.75 11.53
N ARG A 194 14.07 14.53 10.51
CA ARG A 194 13.18 13.36 10.37
C ARG A 194 13.50 12.45 9.20
N LEU A 195 14.61 12.66 8.49
CA LEU A 195 15.00 11.80 7.36
C LEU A 195 15.19 10.34 7.81
N GLU A 196 15.70 10.12 9.01
CA GLU A 196 15.89 8.78 9.58
C GLU A 196 14.55 8.06 9.79
N TRP A 197 13.50 8.77 10.24
CA TRP A 197 12.15 8.21 10.37
C TRP A 197 11.60 7.72 9.02
N VAL A 198 11.84 8.50 7.97
CA VAL A 198 11.46 8.09 6.60
C VAL A 198 12.26 6.87 6.16
N GLY A 199 13.55 6.78 6.51
CA GLY A 199 14.39 5.62 6.22
C GLY A 199 13.83 4.32 6.80
N GLU A 200 13.36 4.33 8.05
CA GLU A 200 12.69 3.18 8.67
C GLU A 200 11.42 2.75 7.92
N GLU A 201 10.60 3.73 7.49
CA GLU A 201 9.38 3.44 6.71
C GLU A 201 9.71 2.86 5.33
N MET A 202 10.75 3.40 4.66
CA MET A 202 11.19 2.89 3.37
C MET A 202 11.75 1.47 3.48
N ALA A 203 12.38 1.11 4.58
CA ALA A 203 12.84 -0.25 4.83
C ALA A 203 11.67 -1.26 4.82
N LEU A 204 10.52 -0.90 5.40
CA LEU A 204 9.31 -1.73 5.37
C LEU A 204 8.75 -1.89 3.96
N LEU A 205 8.73 -0.82 3.17
CA LEU A 205 8.31 -0.88 1.76
C LEU A 205 9.31 -1.65 0.88
N SER A 206 10.57 -1.73 1.29
CA SER A 206 11.62 -2.42 0.54
C SER A 206 11.69 -3.93 0.82
N ASP A 207 10.83 -4.47 1.68
CA ASP A 207 10.78 -5.92 1.94
C ASP A 207 10.03 -6.65 0.82
N PRO A 208 10.71 -7.50 0.02
CA PRO A 208 10.07 -8.25 -1.06
C PRO A 208 8.97 -9.19 -0.60
N ALA A 209 9.01 -9.65 0.66
CA ALA A 209 7.99 -10.53 1.21
C ALA A 209 6.61 -9.85 1.24
N THR A 210 6.58 -8.52 1.38
CA THR A 210 5.35 -7.71 1.36
C THR A 210 4.56 -7.84 0.05
N TYR A 211 5.25 -8.12 -1.07
CA TYR A 211 4.68 -8.15 -2.42
C TYR A 211 4.45 -9.56 -2.97
N ARG A 212 4.85 -10.58 -2.22
CA ARG A 212 4.62 -11.98 -2.58
C ARG A 212 3.34 -12.48 -1.94
N PRO A 213 2.30 -12.82 -2.73
CA PRO A 213 1.07 -13.35 -2.18
C PRO A 213 1.36 -14.67 -1.44
N ASP A 214 1.12 -14.70 -0.16
CA ASP A 214 1.17 -15.93 0.63
C ASP A 214 -0.21 -16.59 0.62
N ALA A 215 -0.32 -17.71 -0.09
CA ALA A 215 -1.57 -18.45 -0.20
C ALA A 215 -1.96 -19.08 1.14
N GLU A 216 -1.01 -19.52 1.96
CA GLU A 216 -1.28 -20.17 3.23
C GLU A 216 -1.90 -19.21 4.25
N ASN A 217 -1.54 -17.93 4.21
CA ASN A 217 -2.07 -16.88 5.08
C ASN A 217 -3.25 -16.12 4.44
N ALA A 218 -3.72 -16.52 3.24
CA ALA A 218 -4.84 -15.86 2.57
C ALA A 218 -6.15 -15.88 3.40
N TRP A 219 -6.31 -16.84 4.31
CA TRP A 219 -7.48 -16.97 5.17
C TRP A 219 -7.56 -15.91 6.27
N GLU A 220 -6.48 -15.26 6.67
CA GLU A 220 -6.44 -14.23 7.70
C GLU A 220 -7.26 -12.98 7.32
N ARG A 221 -7.45 -12.76 6.02
CA ARG A 221 -8.28 -11.67 5.48
C ARG A 221 -9.77 -11.95 5.57
N LEU A 222 -10.15 -13.20 5.86
CA LEU A 222 -11.52 -13.64 6.00
C LEU A 222 -11.99 -13.41 7.43
N ARG A 223 -13.31 -13.32 7.61
CA ARG A 223 -13.93 -13.16 8.92
C ARG A 223 -14.77 -14.40 9.26
N PRO A 224 -14.13 -15.52 9.64
CA PRO A 224 -14.84 -16.74 10.00
C PRO A 224 -15.72 -16.50 11.23
N ARG A 225 -16.93 -17.08 11.21
CA ARG A 225 -17.91 -16.91 12.32
C ARG A 225 -17.65 -17.81 13.52
N SER A 226 -16.76 -18.78 13.40
CA SER A 226 -16.45 -19.76 14.45
C SER A 226 -14.95 -19.79 14.69
N THR A 227 -14.58 -20.08 15.93
CA THR A 227 -13.21 -20.29 16.39
C THR A 227 -12.87 -21.77 16.54
N ASN A 228 -13.73 -22.68 16.06
CA ASN A 228 -13.44 -24.09 16.02
C ASN A 228 -12.21 -24.34 15.13
N ARG A 229 -11.17 -24.97 15.69
CA ARG A 229 -9.86 -25.17 15.01
C ARG A 229 -10.01 -25.97 13.72
N ARG A 230 -10.85 -27.04 13.73
CA ARG A 230 -11.09 -27.86 12.53
C ARG A 230 -11.77 -27.05 11.43
N TYR A 231 -12.75 -26.22 11.77
CA TYR A 231 -13.35 -25.31 10.81
C TYR A 231 -12.35 -24.28 10.27
N LEU A 232 -11.50 -23.70 11.15
CA LEU A 232 -10.46 -22.76 10.72
C LEU A 232 -9.42 -23.43 9.79
N GLY A 233 -9.07 -24.71 10.04
CA GLY A 233 -8.22 -25.49 9.13
C GLY A 233 -8.83 -25.62 7.73
N LEU A 234 -10.14 -25.91 7.67
CA LEU A 234 -10.88 -25.95 6.40
C LEU A 234 -10.93 -24.59 5.72
N VAL A 235 -11.15 -23.48 6.46
CA VAL A 235 -11.12 -22.13 5.92
C VAL A 235 -9.74 -21.81 5.34
N ARG A 236 -8.65 -22.15 6.06
CA ARG A 236 -7.27 -21.98 5.58
C ARG A 236 -7.04 -22.74 4.27
N ALA A 237 -7.40 -24.02 4.22
CA ALA A 237 -7.18 -24.86 3.05
C ALA A 237 -7.95 -24.37 1.81
N VAL A 238 -9.25 -24.01 1.99
CA VAL A 238 -10.08 -23.50 0.88
C VAL A 238 -9.60 -22.13 0.43
N ALA A 239 -9.16 -21.26 1.35
CA ALA A 239 -8.60 -19.96 1.02
C ALA A 239 -7.27 -20.07 0.26
N ALA A 240 -6.37 -20.95 0.73
CA ALA A 240 -5.09 -21.24 0.06
C ALA A 240 -5.30 -21.84 -1.32
N TRP A 241 -6.23 -22.78 -1.47
CA TRP A 241 -6.62 -23.32 -2.77
C TRP A 241 -7.14 -22.22 -3.69
N ARG A 242 -8.06 -21.37 -3.22
CA ARG A 242 -8.62 -20.26 -4.03
C ARG A 242 -7.54 -19.31 -4.49
N GLU A 243 -6.60 -18.96 -3.60
CA GLU A 243 -5.51 -18.04 -3.92
C GLU A 243 -4.62 -18.62 -5.03
N ARG A 244 -4.17 -19.88 -4.90
CA ARG A 244 -3.35 -20.56 -5.91
C ARG A 244 -4.09 -20.73 -7.24
N GLU A 245 -5.36 -21.11 -7.20
CA GLU A 245 -6.15 -21.29 -8.41
C GLU A 245 -6.44 -19.97 -9.13
N ALA A 246 -6.75 -18.88 -8.39
CA ALA A 246 -6.93 -17.54 -8.94
C ALA A 246 -5.66 -17.03 -9.62
N GLN A 247 -4.49 -17.27 -9.03
CA GLN A 247 -3.18 -16.98 -9.63
C GLN A 247 -2.96 -17.78 -10.90
N ARG A 248 -3.22 -19.10 -10.87
CA ARG A 248 -3.01 -20.02 -11.98
C ARG A 248 -3.83 -19.67 -13.21
N VAL A 249 -5.13 -19.31 -13.01
CA VAL A 249 -6.04 -18.98 -14.11
C VAL A 249 -6.10 -17.47 -14.39
N ASN A 250 -5.31 -16.68 -13.65
CA ASN A 250 -5.20 -15.22 -13.73
C ASN A 250 -6.56 -14.50 -13.71
N ILE A 251 -7.42 -14.84 -12.76
CA ILE A 251 -8.69 -14.13 -12.53
C ILE A 251 -8.79 -13.63 -11.09
N PRO A 252 -9.51 -12.52 -10.83
CA PRO A 252 -9.70 -12.03 -9.48
C PRO A 252 -10.32 -13.09 -8.57
N ARG A 253 -9.78 -13.25 -7.35
CA ARG A 253 -10.23 -14.27 -6.39
C ARG A 253 -11.73 -14.27 -6.12
N GLN A 254 -12.35 -13.09 -6.08
CA GLN A 254 -13.80 -12.94 -5.86
C GLN A 254 -14.64 -13.38 -7.08
N ARG A 255 -14.05 -13.40 -8.28
CA ARG A 255 -14.69 -13.95 -9.47
C ARG A 255 -14.59 -15.47 -9.52
N LEU A 256 -13.49 -16.03 -8.97
CA LEU A 256 -13.36 -17.49 -8.86
C LEU A 256 -14.30 -18.06 -7.81
N LEU A 257 -14.29 -17.51 -6.60
CA LEU A 257 -15.12 -17.92 -5.46
C LEU A 257 -15.25 -16.77 -4.47
N ARG A 258 -16.47 -16.33 -4.18
CA ARG A 258 -16.74 -15.25 -3.22
C ARG A 258 -16.40 -15.69 -1.78
N ASP A 259 -16.09 -14.72 -0.91
CA ASP A 259 -15.72 -14.98 0.49
C ASP A 259 -16.84 -15.72 1.25
N GLU A 260 -18.09 -15.32 1.04
CA GLU A 260 -19.25 -15.94 1.67
C GLU A 260 -19.40 -17.41 1.24
N THR A 261 -19.23 -17.67 -0.06
CA THR A 261 -19.29 -19.05 -0.62
C THR A 261 -18.13 -19.89 -0.10
N LEU A 262 -16.92 -19.31 0.01
CA LEU A 262 -15.75 -19.99 0.58
C LEU A 262 -16.01 -20.42 2.03
N LEU A 263 -16.50 -19.51 2.87
CA LEU A 263 -16.82 -19.80 4.27
C LEU A 263 -17.95 -20.84 4.40
N GLU A 264 -18.94 -20.83 3.51
CA GLU A 264 -20.00 -21.82 3.44
C GLU A 264 -19.45 -23.21 3.07
N ILE A 265 -18.58 -23.30 2.07
CA ILE A 265 -17.91 -24.55 1.65
C ILE A 265 -17.05 -25.08 2.80
N ALA A 266 -16.28 -24.24 3.48
CA ALA A 266 -15.49 -24.65 4.63
C ALA A 266 -16.36 -25.18 5.80
N ALA A 267 -17.55 -24.59 6.00
CA ALA A 267 -18.47 -25.01 7.06
C ALA A 267 -19.19 -26.34 6.73
N THR A 268 -19.53 -26.57 5.45
CA THR A 268 -20.22 -27.79 5.01
C THR A 268 -19.27 -28.93 4.68
N ALA A 269 -18.00 -28.61 4.39
CA ALA A 269 -16.92 -29.54 4.06
C ALA A 269 -17.34 -30.64 3.06
N PRO A 270 -17.81 -30.28 1.85
CA PRO A 270 -18.37 -31.21 0.87
C PRO A 270 -17.33 -32.25 0.44
N GLU A 271 -17.79 -33.49 0.17
CA GLU A 271 -16.98 -34.61 -0.29
C GLU A 271 -17.25 -34.99 -1.74
N THR A 272 -18.38 -34.53 -2.29
CA THR A 272 -18.82 -34.84 -3.64
C THR A 272 -19.20 -33.56 -4.39
N ALA A 273 -19.20 -33.64 -5.73
CA ALA A 273 -19.64 -32.55 -6.59
C ALA A 273 -21.12 -32.16 -6.29
N ASP A 274 -21.98 -33.12 -6.00
CA ASP A 274 -23.38 -32.86 -5.64
C ASP A 274 -23.52 -32.09 -4.33
N GLN A 275 -22.68 -32.37 -3.35
CA GLN A 275 -22.62 -31.59 -2.09
C GLN A 275 -22.06 -30.19 -2.34
N LEU A 276 -21.01 -30.08 -3.17
CA LEU A 276 -20.38 -28.80 -3.50
C LEU A 276 -21.37 -27.87 -4.25
N MET A 277 -22.21 -28.42 -5.12
CA MET A 277 -23.26 -27.66 -5.84
C MET A 277 -24.31 -27.03 -4.91
N ARG A 278 -24.42 -27.47 -3.67
CA ARG A 278 -25.38 -26.87 -2.70
C ARG A 278 -24.90 -25.51 -2.19
N ALA A 279 -23.57 -25.23 -2.27
CA ALA A 279 -23.05 -23.95 -1.88
C ALA A 279 -23.48 -22.85 -2.88
N ARG A 280 -23.87 -21.71 -2.33
CA ARG A 280 -24.43 -20.60 -3.12
C ARG A 280 -23.43 -20.11 -4.18
N GLY A 281 -23.87 -20.04 -5.43
CA GLY A 281 -23.06 -19.53 -6.53
C GLY A 281 -22.13 -20.55 -7.18
N VAL A 282 -22.11 -21.78 -6.69
CA VAL A 282 -21.38 -22.90 -7.32
C VAL A 282 -22.23 -23.46 -8.45
N THR A 283 -21.69 -23.43 -9.66
CA THR A 283 -22.38 -24.00 -10.84
C THR A 283 -22.02 -25.49 -11.02
N ARG A 284 -22.85 -26.22 -11.75
CA ARG A 284 -22.61 -27.63 -12.07
C ARG A 284 -21.25 -27.80 -12.79
N GLY A 285 -20.97 -26.94 -13.80
CA GLY A 285 -19.72 -27.00 -14.53
C GLY A 285 -18.48 -26.74 -13.67
N PHE A 286 -18.61 -25.88 -12.65
CA PHE A 286 -17.54 -25.66 -11.67
C PHE A 286 -17.35 -26.95 -10.82
N ALA A 287 -18.41 -27.47 -10.22
CA ALA A 287 -18.32 -28.60 -9.27
C ALA A 287 -17.84 -29.90 -9.92
N GLU A 288 -18.33 -30.24 -11.12
CA GLU A 288 -17.97 -31.46 -11.85
C GLU A 288 -16.64 -31.31 -12.62
N GLY A 289 -16.19 -30.05 -12.86
CA GLY A 289 -14.95 -29.73 -13.59
C GLY A 289 -13.67 -29.96 -12.76
N LYS A 290 -12.50 -29.82 -13.42
CA LYS A 290 -11.17 -29.94 -12.81
C LYS A 290 -11.00 -29.02 -11.58
N THR A 291 -11.57 -27.82 -11.64
CA THR A 291 -11.51 -26.83 -10.54
C THR A 291 -12.26 -27.33 -9.30
N GLY A 292 -13.47 -27.86 -9.47
CA GLY A 292 -14.23 -28.44 -8.34
C GLY A 292 -13.57 -29.67 -7.76
N GLN A 293 -13.01 -30.56 -8.62
CA GLN A 293 -12.28 -31.75 -8.18
C GLN A 293 -11.04 -31.37 -7.37
N SER A 294 -10.28 -30.36 -7.79
CA SER A 294 -9.11 -29.89 -7.04
C SER A 294 -9.49 -29.26 -5.70
N LEU A 295 -10.64 -28.54 -5.64
CA LEU A 295 -11.18 -28.01 -4.39
C LEU A 295 -11.59 -29.14 -3.43
N LEU A 296 -12.30 -30.15 -3.91
CA LEU A 296 -12.70 -31.32 -3.09
C LEU A 296 -11.48 -32.08 -2.57
N ALA A 297 -10.41 -32.22 -3.38
CA ALA A 297 -9.16 -32.81 -2.93
C ALA A 297 -8.48 -31.99 -1.82
N ALA A 298 -8.48 -30.65 -1.93
CA ALA A 298 -7.94 -29.77 -0.88
C ALA A 298 -8.74 -29.88 0.42
N ILE A 299 -10.07 -29.98 0.34
CA ILE A 299 -10.94 -30.19 1.51
C ILE A 299 -10.68 -31.55 2.16
N ALA A 300 -10.55 -32.62 1.35
CA ALA A 300 -10.26 -33.95 1.86
C ALA A 300 -8.90 -33.98 2.60
N ALA A 301 -7.86 -33.37 2.02
CA ALA A 301 -6.55 -33.25 2.67
C ALA A 301 -6.63 -32.50 4.01
N ALA A 302 -7.38 -31.40 4.06
CA ALA A 302 -7.54 -30.60 5.27
C ALA A 302 -8.31 -31.34 6.39
N LYS A 303 -9.18 -32.26 6.05
CA LYS A 303 -9.88 -33.12 7.03
C LYS A 303 -8.93 -34.07 7.78
N GLU A 304 -7.88 -34.51 7.09
CA GLU A 304 -6.88 -35.45 7.63
C GLU A 304 -5.72 -34.74 8.34
N GLU A 305 -5.70 -33.40 8.36
CA GLU A 305 -4.64 -32.65 9.07
C GLU A 305 -4.63 -32.97 10.56
N PRO A 306 -3.43 -33.19 11.17
CA PRO A 306 -3.27 -33.35 12.60
C PRO A 306 -3.79 -32.13 13.38
N GLU A 307 -4.32 -32.34 14.58
CA GLU A 307 -4.89 -31.23 15.37
C GLU A 307 -3.85 -30.17 15.75
N GLU A 308 -2.60 -30.60 15.92
CA GLU A 308 -1.48 -29.71 16.25
C GLU A 308 -1.18 -28.67 15.12
N SER A 309 -1.43 -29.06 13.86
CA SER A 309 -1.17 -28.19 12.67
C SER A 309 -2.32 -27.23 12.36
N LEU A 310 -3.48 -27.41 13.02
CA LEU A 310 -4.63 -26.56 12.77
C LEU A 310 -4.40 -25.14 13.30
N PRO A 311 -4.96 -24.13 12.60
CA PRO A 311 -4.84 -22.75 13.06
C PRO A 311 -5.25 -22.58 14.51
N ASP A 312 -4.44 -21.89 15.28
CA ASP A 312 -4.85 -21.41 16.58
C ASP A 312 -5.80 -20.22 16.35
N PRO A 313 -7.02 -20.24 16.92
CA PRO A 313 -7.95 -19.10 16.78
C PRO A 313 -7.43 -17.79 17.37
N GLY A 314 -6.15 -17.73 17.72
CA GLY A 314 -5.50 -16.69 18.50
C GLY A 314 -5.93 -16.81 19.97
N ARG A 315 -5.03 -16.60 20.87
CA ARG A 315 -5.35 -16.57 22.31
C ARG A 315 -6.41 -15.49 22.56
N ARG A 316 -7.69 -15.90 22.62
CA ARG A 316 -8.74 -15.07 23.22
C ARG A 316 -8.56 -14.93 24.75
N ASP A 317 -7.51 -15.54 25.31
CA ASP A 317 -7.09 -15.36 26.70
C ASP A 317 -6.31 -14.06 26.97
N VAL A 318 -6.05 -13.25 25.94
CA VAL A 318 -5.65 -11.87 26.20
C VAL A 318 -6.85 -11.17 26.81
N ALA A 319 -6.71 -10.75 28.07
CA ALA A 319 -7.74 -10.02 28.79
C ALA A 319 -8.30 -8.92 27.86
N LYS A 320 -9.62 -8.87 27.69
CA LYS A 320 -10.22 -7.81 26.86
C LYS A 320 -9.71 -6.48 27.38
N PRO A 321 -9.14 -5.65 26.50
CA PRO A 321 -8.60 -4.37 26.94
C PRO A 321 -9.72 -3.55 27.61
N SER A 322 -9.39 -2.87 28.69
CA SER A 322 -10.32 -1.93 29.31
C SER A 322 -10.71 -0.84 28.28
N PRO A 323 -12.00 -0.70 27.95
CA PRO A 323 -12.42 0.33 26.98
C PRO A 323 -11.99 1.74 27.38
N GLY A 324 -11.94 2.01 28.69
CA GLY A 324 -11.45 3.30 29.22
C GLY A 324 -9.96 3.53 28.95
N LEU A 325 -9.12 2.48 29.13
CA LEU A 325 -7.69 2.58 28.84
C LEU A 325 -7.43 2.73 27.34
N VAL A 326 -8.15 1.98 26.50
CA VAL A 326 -8.09 2.14 25.03
C VAL A 326 -8.44 3.58 24.61
N ALA A 327 -9.50 4.15 25.21
CA ALA A 327 -9.89 5.53 24.92
C ALA A 327 -8.81 6.53 25.34
N LEU A 328 -8.21 6.37 26.52
CA LEU A 328 -7.10 7.23 26.99
C LEU A 328 -5.88 7.14 26.08
N LEU A 329 -5.50 5.93 25.66
CA LEU A 329 -4.37 5.73 24.74
C LEU A 329 -4.63 6.37 23.36
N LYS A 330 -5.85 6.29 22.83
CA LYS A 330 -6.24 6.97 21.59
C LYS A 330 -6.18 8.50 21.72
N VAL A 331 -6.63 9.05 22.86
CA VAL A 331 -6.52 10.49 23.14
C VAL A 331 -5.06 10.92 23.24
N LEU A 332 -4.24 10.13 23.93
CA LEU A 332 -2.79 10.39 24.01
C LEU A 332 -2.14 10.35 22.62
N LEU A 333 -2.44 9.32 21.81
CA LEU A 333 -1.91 9.20 20.43
C LEU A 333 -2.26 10.46 19.62
N ALA A 334 -3.52 10.87 19.62
CA ALA A 334 -3.96 12.06 18.89
C ALA A 334 -3.21 13.33 19.37
N ALA A 335 -3.07 13.51 20.66
CA ALA A 335 -2.36 14.67 21.23
C ALA A 335 -0.87 14.69 20.88
N LYS A 336 -0.21 13.54 20.91
CA LYS A 336 1.21 13.40 20.55
C LYS A 336 1.43 13.61 19.05
N CYS A 337 0.57 13.07 18.21
CA CYS A 337 0.63 13.25 16.77
C CYS A 337 0.38 14.72 16.36
N GLU A 338 -0.54 15.43 17.04
CA GLU A 338 -0.73 16.88 16.87
C GLU A 338 0.53 17.65 17.29
N GLN A 339 1.10 17.32 18.45
CA GLN A 339 2.31 17.97 18.98
C GLN A 339 3.52 17.79 18.07
N HIS A 340 3.71 16.56 17.55
CA HIS A 340 4.84 16.21 16.73
C HIS A 340 4.59 16.38 15.23
N HIS A 341 3.39 16.81 14.82
CA HIS A 341 3.03 16.96 13.41
C HIS A 341 3.37 15.70 12.58
N VAL A 342 2.86 14.54 13.00
CA VAL A 342 3.05 13.25 12.32
C VAL A 342 1.71 12.53 12.21
N ALA A 343 1.50 11.77 11.15
CA ALA A 343 0.26 11.02 10.96
C ALA A 343 0.13 9.88 11.99
N ALA A 344 -1.03 9.80 12.65
CA ALA A 344 -1.27 8.83 13.72
C ALA A 344 -1.12 7.37 13.26
N ARG A 345 -1.49 7.08 12.01
CA ARG A 345 -1.39 5.75 11.43
C ARG A 345 0.04 5.22 11.34
N LEU A 346 1.05 6.09 11.18
CA LEU A 346 2.45 5.70 11.22
C LEU A 346 2.92 5.38 12.64
N VAL A 347 2.33 6.01 13.65
CA VAL A 347 2.77 5.85 15.05
C VAL A 347 2.18 4.59 15.68
N ALA A 348 0.87 4.38 15.57
CA ALA A 348 0.19 3.21 16.11
C ALA A 348 -1.11 2.92 15.36
N SER A 349 -1.35 1.65 15.06
CA SER A 349 -2.63 1.15 14.56
C SER A 349 -3.66 1.00 15.69
N SER A 350 -4.93 0.78 15.35
CA SER A 350 -5.94 0.44 16.36
C SER A 350 -5.63 -0.87 17.06
N GLU A 351 -5.05 -1.83 16.36
CA GLU A 351 -4.63 -3.12 16.91
C GLU A 351 -3.46 -2.94 17.90
N ASP A 352 -2.48 -2.09 17.56
CA ASP A 352 -1.38 -1.76 18.48
C ASP A 352 -1.90 -1.15 19.78
N ILE A 353 -2.90 -0.26 19.69
CA ILE A 353 -3.53 0.34 20.87
C ILE A 353 -4.26 -0.69 21.71
N ASP A 354 -4.99 -1.61 21.08
CA ASP A 354 -5.71 -2.68 21.80
C ASP A 354 -4.73 -3.64 22.49
N ARG A 355 -3.61 -3.99 21.82
CA ARG A 355 -2.53 -4.81 22.40
C ARG A 355 -1.80 -4.08 23.54
N LEU A 356 -1.46 -2.79 23.36
CA LEU A 356 -0.90 -1.95 24.41
C LEU A 356 -1.78 -1.90 25.65
N ALA A 357 -3.09 -1.86 25.49
CA ALA A 357 -4.03 -1.83 26.60
C ALA A 357 -4.20 -3.19 27.30
N ALA A 358 -4.07 -4.30 26.57
CA ALA A 358 -4.39 -5.65 27.03
C ALA A 358 -3.19 -6.46 27.54
N GLU A 359 -2.03 -6.34 26.88
CA GLU A 359 -0.85 -7.17 27.12
C GLU A 359 0.13 -6.46 28.08
N ASP A 360 0.79 -7.17 28.98
CA ASP A 360 1.78 -6.57 29.90
C ASP A 360 3.04 -6.17 29.16
N GLU A 361 3.52 -6.98 28.25
CA GLU A 361 4.72 -6.76 27.42
C GLU A 361 4.36 -6.91 25.93
N PRO A 362 3.60 -5.96 25.35
CA PRO A 362 3.22 -6.05 23.95
C PRO A 362 4.43 -5.74 23.05
N ASP A 363 4.68 -6.61 22.07
CA ASP A 363 5.61 -6.32 20.98
C ASP A 363 4.83 -5.69 19.83
N VAL A 364 4.84 -4.35 19.79
CA VAL A 364 4.14 -3.53 18.78
C VAL A 364 5.05 -2.43 18.23
N PRO A 365 4.92 -2.03 16.96
CA PRO A 365 5.73 -0.99 16.35
C PRO A 365 5.80 0.32 17.13
N ALA A 366 4.71 0.68 17.81
CA ALA A 366 4.61 1.87 18.64
C ALA A 366 5.63 1.94 19.81
N LEU A 367 6.25 0.82 20.18
CA LEU A 367 7.26 0.74 21.25
C LEU A 367 8.71 0.72 20.74
N HIS A 368 8.91 0.87 19.43
CA HIS A 368 10.23 0.80 18.81
C HIS A 368 10.59 2.09 18.05
N GLY A 369 11.89 2.31 17.86
CA GLY A 369 12.45 3.42 17.09
C GLY A 369 11.85 4.78 17.47
N TRP A 370 11.69 5.65 16.51
CA TRP A 370 11.16 6.99 16.68
C TRP A 370 9.70 7.02 17.21
N ARG A 371 8.92 5.97 16.97
CA ARG A 371 7.53 5.86 17.46
C ARG A 371 7.48 5.78 18.98
N ARG A 372 8.44 5.09 19.58
CA ARG A 372 8.57 5.00 21.03
C ARG A 372 8.80 6.39 21.63
N ASP A 373 9.66 7.21 21.01
CA ASP A 373 9.98 8.55 21.49
C ASP A 373 8.81 9.53 21.32
N VAL A 374 8.04 9.37 20.25
CA VAL A 374 6.86 10.20 20.01
C VAL A 374 5.68 9.82 20.92
N PHE A 375 5.44 8.53 21.14
CA PHE A 375 4.21 8.05 21.78
C PHE A 375 4.44 6.90 22.76
N GLY A 376 5.21 5.88 22.39
CA GLY A 376 5.25 4.59 23.08
C GLY A 376 5.68 4.68 24.53
N ALA A 377 6.69 5.48 24.85
CA ALA A 377 7.16 5.68 26.22
C ALA A 377 6.07 6.31 27.11
N ASP A 378 5.36 7.31 26.60
CA ASP A 378 4.28 7.97 27.32
C ASP A 378 3.03 7.07 27.44
N ALA A 379 2.78 6.22 26.44
CA ALA A 379 1.71 5.20 26.50
C ALA A 379 1.95 4.16 27.58
N GLN A 380 3.20 3.70 27.74
CA GLN A 380 3.60 2.81 28.85
C GLN A 380 3.45 3.50 30.20
N ALA A 381 3.89 4.75 30.31
CA ALA A 381 3.76 5.53 31.55
C ALA A 381 2.29 5.77 31.93
N LEU A 382 1.42 6.04 30.94
CA LEU A 382 -0.03 6.18 31.16
C LEU A 382 -0.65 4.89 31.66
N LYS A 383 -0.33 3.75 31.02
CA LYS A 383 -0.79 2.42 31.42
C LYS A 383 -0.33 2.05 32.84
N ALA A 384 0.89 2.39 33.21
CA ALA A 384 1.45 2.15 34.55
C ALA A 384 0.89 3.08 35.63
N GLY A 385 0.05 4.09 35.25
CA GLY A 385 -0.50 5.06 36.20
C GLY A 385 0.51 6.11 36.67
N LEU A 386 1.68 6.22 36.02
CA LEU A 386 2.72 7.21 36.35
C LEU A 386 2.37 8.61 35.83
N VAL A 387 1.50 8.68 34.83
CA VAL A 387 0.99 9.94 34.26
C VAL A 387 -0.53 9.83 34.07
N SER A 388 -1.17 10.99 34.02
CA SER A 388 -2.59 11.14 33.67
C SER A 388 -2.75 12.13 32.51
N LEU A 389 -3.93 12.17 31.89
CA LEU A 389 -4.26 13.15 30.87
C LEU A 389 -5.08 14.27 31.46
N GLY A 390 -4.68 15.49 31.19
CA GLY A 390 -5.41 16.70 31.56
C GLY A 390 -5.56 17.65 30.40
N VAL A 391 -6.37 18.68 30.56
CA VAL A 391 -6.60 19.74 29.56
C VAL A 391 -5.99 21.04 30.04
N SER A 392 -5.15 21.65 29.20
CA SER A 392 -4.61 23.00 29.43
C SER A 392 -4.93 23.87 28.22
N GLY A 393 -5.80 24.87 28.41
CA GLY A 393 -6.36 25.65 27.31
C GLY A 393 -7.22 24.73 26.39
N ARG A 394 -6.79 24.56 25.13
CA ARG A 394 -7.47 23.70 24.16
C ARG A 394 -6.68 22.41 23.81
N ARG A 395 -5.62 22.09 24.59
CA ARG A 395 -4.70 20.98 24.31
C ARG A 395 -4.70 19.96 25.43
N VAL A 396 -4.61 18.69 25.05
CA VAL A 396 -4.37 17.60 26.00
C VAL A 396 -2.90 17.62 26.41
N ARG A 397 -2.64 17.39 27.69
CA ARG A 397 -1.27 17.31 28.25
C ARG A 397 -1.14 16.11 29.19
N LEU A 398 0.07 15.57 29.25
CA LEU A 398 0.47 14.62 30.29
C LEU A 398 0.73 15.36 31.59
N ILE A 399 0.22 14.82 32.68
CA ILE A 399 0.39 15.32 34.04
C ILE A 399 1.00 14.20 34.86
N PRO A 400 2.18 14.40 35.47
CA PRO A 400 2.75 13.42 36.39
C PRO A 400 1.78 13.12 37.54
N VAL A 401 1.61 11.85 37.87
CA VAL A 401 0.85 11.46 39.09
C VAL A 401 1.85 11.45 40.22
N THR A 402 1.77 12.47 41.09
CA THR A 402 2.51 12.47 42.36
C THR A 402 1.74 11.58 43.33
N GLY A 403 2.35 10.48 43.74
CA GLY A 403 1.83 9.58 44.79
C GLY A 403 1.74 10.27 46.15
#